data_e70167d52e7ce198733cac1c5f16ac75
#
_entry.id   e70167d52e7ce198733cac1c5f16ac75
#
_cell.length_a   1.000
_cell.length_b   1.000
_cell.length_c   1.000
_cell.angle_alpha   90.00
_cell.angle_beta   90.00
_cell.angle_gamma   90.00
#
_symmetry.space_group_name_H-M   'P 1'
#
loop_
_entity.id
_entity.type
_entity.pdbx_description
1 polymer ?
#
loop_
_entity_poly.entity_id
_entity_poly.type
_entity_poly.pdbx_seq_one_letter_code
_entity_poly.pdbx_strand_id
1 'polypeptide(L)'
;TGAVTDRDGRLIGTVATARDNTPDGTVVRTDEVISDYETINLTKEVTVSTALPDGRQLVVDPAAPLAIGQPICHFGVVSGESCGTVERVNNGWFTMNNGVVSEKGDSGGPVYTPTSNGNAVIIGLFNCTWGQLPAAVSWQATGQQVREDGGIAGAVVNAAATN
;
A
#
# COMPACT_ATOMS: atom_id res chain seq x y z
N THR A 1 -19.59 -2.62 -9.45
CA THR A 1 -18.59 -3.71 -9.40
C THR A 1 -17.72 -3.65 -10.64
N GLY A 2 -16.47 -3.21 -10.50
CA GLY A 2 -15.50 -3.12 -11.58
C GLY A 2 -14.85 -4.47 -11.87
N ALA A 3 -14.68 -4.83 -13.14
CA ALA A 3 -13.82 -5.95 -13.53
C ALA A 3 -12.34 -5.54 -13.38
N VAL A 4 -11.54 -6.43 -12.84
CA VAL A 4 -10.10 -6.24 -12.69
C VAL A 4 -9.38 -7.22 -13.60
N THR A 5 -8.51 -6.68 -14.44
CA THR A 5 -7.76 -7.47 -15.43
C THR A 5 -6.25 -7.33 -15.19
N ASP A 6 -5.49 -8.33 -15.62
CA ASP A 6 -4.05 -8.21 -15.74
C ASP A 6 -3.66 -7.33 -16.96
N ARG A 7 -2.36 -7.13 -17.15
CA ARG A 7 -1.82 -6.33 -18.27
C ARG A 7 -2.19 -6.87 -19.65
N ASP A 8 -2.53 -8.13 -19.76
CA ASP A 8 -2.89 -8.79 -21.01
C ASP A 8 -4.42 -8.79 -21.25
N GLY A 9 -5.18 -8.13 -20.34
CA GLY A 9 -6.65 -8.03 -20.39
C GLY A 9 -7.40 -9.26 -19.86
N ARG A 10 -6.70 -10.22 -19.25
CA ARG A 10 -7.32 -11.40 -18.66
C ARG A 10 -7.99 -11.03 -17.34
N LEU A 11 -9.23 -11.43 -17.14
CA LEU A 11 -9.97 -11.20 -15.90
C LEU A 11 -9.27 -11.93 -14.73
N ILE A 12 -8.91 -11.17 -13.69
CA ILE A 12 -8.32 -11.71 -12.46
C ILE A 12 -9.25 -11.55 -11.26
N GLY A 13 -10.26 -10.72 -11.35
CA GLY A 13 -11.19 -10.55 -10.24
C GLY A 13 -12.20 -9.42 -10.47
N THR A 14 -12.93 -9.12 -9.42
CA THR A 14 -13.88 -8.00 -9.38
C THR A 14 -13.68 -7.19 -8.11
N VAL A 15 -13.84 -5.88 -8.20
CA VAL A 15 -13.79 -4.99 -7.03
C VAL A 15 -14.89 -5.39 -6.04
N ALA A 16 -14.53 -5.63 -4.80
CA ALA A 16 -15.44 -5.99 -3.71
C ALA A 16 -15.81 -4.76 -2.87
N THR A 17 -14.82 -4.03 -2.36
CA THR A 17 -14.99 -2.78 -1.62
C THR A 17 -13.96 -1.77 -2.08
N ALA A 18 -14.32 -0.49 -2.01
CA ALA A 18 -13.41 0.60 -2.31
C ALA A 18 -13.73 1.79 -1.41
N ARG A 19 -12.72 2.54 -1.04
CA ARG A 19 -12.85 3.80 -0.32
C ARG A 19 -11.73 4.74 -0.73
N ASP A 20 -12.07 5.99 -0.94
CA ASP A 20 -11.13 7.08 -1.11
C ASP A 20 -11.71 8.34 -0.43
N ASN A 21 -11.06 8.76 0.65
CA ASN A 21 -11.35 10.03 1.32
C ASN A 21 -10.09 10.90 1.39
N THR A 22 -9.16 10.71 0.45
CA THR A 22 -7.96 11.54 0.37
C THR A 22 -8.34 13.01 0.25
N PRO A 23 -7.80 13.90 1.11
CA PRO A 23 -8.14 15.31 1.08
C PRO A 23 -7.74 15.98 -0.23
N ASP A 24 -8.61 16.82 -0.75
CA ASP A 24 -8.28 17.73 -1.85
C ASP A 24 -7.48 18.93 -1.34
N GLY A 25 -6.36 19.25 -1.97
CA GLY A 25 -5.57 20.43 -1.67
C GLY A 25 -4.47 20.21 -0.61
N THR A 26 -3.95 21.31 -0.04
CA THR A 26 -2.75 21.29 0.82
C THR A 26 -3.04 21.18 2.32
N VAL A 27 -4.30 21.23 2.71
CA VAL A 27 -4.72 21.21 4.12
C VAL A 27 -5.38 19.87 4.42
N VAL A 28 -4.72 19.07 5.26
CA VAL A 28 -5.27 17.83 5.79
C VAL A 28 -6.07 18.14 7.05
N ARG A 29 -7.37 17.84 7.04
CA ARG A 29 -8.19 17.83 8.25
C ARG A 29 -7.96 16.51 8.98
N THR A 30 -7.73 16.58 10.28
CA THR A 30 -7.06 15.52 11.05
C THR A 30 -7.96 14.75 11.99
N ASP A 31 -9.25 14.84 11.86
CA ASP A 31 -10.25 14.18 12.70
C ASP A 31 -10.76 12.86 12.10
N GLU A 32 -10.30 12.51 10.91
CA GLU A 32 -10.67 11.28 10.19
C GLU A 32 -9.43 10.56 9.67
N VAL A 33 -9.44 9.23 9.72
CA VAL A 33 -8.39 8.41 9.11
C VAL A 33 -8.46 8.52 7.60
N ILE A 34 -7.34 8.88 6.97
CA ILE A 34 -7.23 8.95 5.53
C ILE A 34 -7.06 7.55 4.98
N SER A 35 -7.95 7.16 4.06
CA SER A 35 -7.98 5.84 3.44
C SER A 35 -8.12 5.98 1.93
N ASP A 36 -7.35 5.21 1.22
CA ASP A 36 -7.52 4.98 -0.22
C ASP A 36 -7.16 3.52 -0.50
N TYR A 37 -8.17 2.70 -0.77
CA TYR A 37 -7.96 1.28 -1.02
C TYR A 37 -9.07 0.69 -1.88
N GLU A 38 -8.75 -0.39 -2.53
CA GLU A 38 -9.69 -1.32 -3.12
C GLU A 38 -9.39 -2.75 -2.66
N THR A 39 -10.44 -3.54 -2.42
CA THR A 39 -10.33 -4.98 -2.26
C THR A 39 -10.89 -5.68 -3.49
N ILE A 40 -10.28 -6.78 -3.86
CA ILE A 40 -10.62 -7.53 -5.05
C ILE A 40 -10.96 -8.96 -4.68
N ASN A 41 -12.14 -9.43 -5.09
CA ASN A 41 -12.45 -10.85 -5.08
C ASN A 41 -11.78 -11.49 -6.28
N LEU A 42 -10.70 -12.24 -6.02
CA LEU A 42 -9.95 -12.92 -7.07
C LEU A 42 -10.71 -14.11 -7.62
N THR A 43 -10.53 -14.40 -8.91
CA THR A 43 -10.99 -15.67 -9.51
C THR A 43 -10.16 -16.83 -8.96
N LYS A 44 -10.71 -18.04 -8.99
CA LYS A 44 -10.05 -19.24 -8.46
C LYS A 44 -8.75 -19.63 -9.20
N GLU A 45 -8.55 -19.06 -10.37
CA GLU A 45 -7.43 -19.38 -11.25
C GLU A 45 -6.21 -18.45 -11.06
N VAL A 46 -6.34 -17.44 -10.18
CA VAL A 46 -5.28 -16.47 -9.93
C VAL A 46 -4.40 -16.97 -8.79
N THR A 47 -3.13 -17.14 -9.09
CA THR A 47 -2.08 -17.37 -8.08
C THR A 47 -1.56 -16.03 -7.59
N VAL A 48 -1.57 -15.83 -6.28
CA VAL A 48 -1.04 -14.61 -5.65
C VAL A 48 0.34 -14.88 -5.06
N SER A 49 1.17 -13.83 -5.05
CA SER A 49 2.50 -13.86 -4.45
C SER A 49 2.72 -12.59 -3.65
N THR A 50 3.44 -12.70 -2.54
CA THR A 50 3.93 -11.57 -1.75
C THR A 50 5.39 -11.23 -2.06
N ALA A 51 5.97 -11.89 -3.06
CA ALA A 51 7.36 -11.64 -3.47
C ALA A 51 7.47 -10.33 -4.24
N LEU A 52 8.44 -9.51 -3.87
CA LEU A 52 8.93 -8.41 -4.69
C LEU A 52 9.74 -8.97 -5.88
N PRO A 53 9.93 -8.18 -6.96
CA PRO A 53 10.67 -8.63 -8.14
C PRO A 53 12.10 -9.09 -7.86
N ASP A 54 12.74 -8.59 -6.81
CA ASP A 54 14.09 -8.98 -6.38
C ASP A 54 14.12 -10.25 -5.51
N GLY A 55 12.96 -10.87 -5.25
CA GLY A 55 12.82 -12.10 -4.47
C GLY A 55 12.58 -11.89 -2.97
N ARG A 56 12.66 -10.66 -2.46
CA ARG A 56 12.27 -10.38 -1.07
C ARG A 56 10.79 -10.66 -0.86
N GLN A 57 10.44 -11.20 0.30
CA GLN A 57 9.04 -11.44 0.67
C GLN A 57 8.50 -10.24 1.44
N LEU A 58 7.34 -9.72 1.00
CA LEU A 58 6.55 -8.81 1.79
C LEU A 58 5.89 -9.58 2.93
N VAL A 59 6.15 -9.15 4.15
CA VAL A 59 5.56 -9.72 5.36
C VAL A 59 4.78 -8.66 6.13
N VAL A 60 3.78 -9.08 6.87
CA VAL A 60 3.00 -8.21 7.76
C VAL A 60 3.52 -8.36 9.17
N ASP A 61 3.90 -7.24 9.79
CA ASP A 61 4.18 -7.15 11.21
C ASP A 61 3.19 -6.15 11.83
N PRO A 62 2.21 -6.63 12.63
CA PRO A 62 1.24 -5.74 13.28
C PRO A 62 1.86 -4.72 14.23
N ALA A 63 3.07 -4.96 14.71
CA ALA A 63 3.82 -4.07 15.59
C ALA A 63 4.80 -3.16 14.83
N ALA A 64 4.86 -3.25 13.49
CA ALA A 64 5.79 -2.44 12.71
C ALA A 64 5.53 -0.95 12.92
N PRO A 65 6.56 -0.16 13.26
CA PRO A 65 6.39 1.27 13.45
C PRO A 65 6.16 1.97 12.11
N LEU A 66 5.48 3.09 12.17
CA LEU A 66 5.45 4.10 11.12
C LEU A 66 5.83 5.43 11.76
N ALA A 67 7.06 5.85 11.56
CA ALA A 67 7.63 7.01 12.23
C ALA A 67 8.43 7.91 11.28
N ILE A 68 8.44 9.21 11.57
CA ILE A 68 9.25 10.20 10.85
C ILE A 68 10.73 9.79 10.87
N GLY A 69 11.38 9.86 9.72
CA GLY A 69 12.79 9.48 9.55
C GLY A 69 13.04 7.98 9.35
N GLN A 70 11.98 7.15 9.43
CA GLN A 70 12.11 5.71 9.21
C GLN A 70 12.55 5.42 7.78
N PRO A 71 13.60 4.59 7.57
CA PRO A 71 13.97 4.13 6.25
C PRO A 71 12.87 3.29 5.61
N ILE A 72 12.53 3.62 4.37
CA ILE A 72 11.51 2.92 3.58
C ILE A 72 11.93 2.80 2.14
N CYS A 73 11.35 1.82 1.46
CA CYS A 73 11.39 1.71 0.01
C CYS A 73 9.97 1.66 -0.54
N HIS A 74 9.84 2.09 -1.78
CA HIS A 74 8.62 1.95 -2.57
C HIS A 74 8.95 1.16 -3.84
N PHE A 75 8.08 0.26 -4.22
CA PHE A 75 8.13 -0.39 -5.53
C PHE A 75 6.92 0.03 -6.36
N GLY A 76 7.17 0.77 -7.42
CA GLY A 76 6.17 1.13 -8.43
C GLY A 76 6.33 0.27 -9.69
N VAL A 77 5.23 -0.12 -10.29
CA VAL A 77 5.27 -0.92 -11.53
C VAL A 77 5.88 -0.15 -12.69
N VAL A 78 5.83 1.18 -12.65
CA VAL A 78 6.40 2.08 -13.67
C VAL A 78 7.80 2.54 -13.27
N SER A 79 7.97 3.06 -12.04
CA SER A 79 9.23 3.66 -11.57
C SER A 79 10.26 2.65 -11.05
N GLY A 80 9.83 1.41 -10.74
CA GLY A 80 10.70 0.43 -10.07
C GLY A 80 10.87 0.71 -8.58
N GLU A 81 11.95 0.20 -7.99
CA GLU A 81 12.28 0.40 -6.59
C GLU A 81 13.05 1.70 -6.38
N SER A 82 12.61 2.45 -5.38
CA SER A 82 13.35 3.60 -4.84
C SER A 82 13.20 3.65 -3.32
N CYS A 83 14.24 4.14 -2.64
CA CYS A 83 14.28 4.16 -1.18
C CYS A 83 14.56 5.58 -0.68
N GLY A 84 14.10 5.85 0.53
CA GLY A 84 14.25 7.13 1.22
C GLY A 84 13.78 7.01 2.66
N THR A 85 13.08 8.01 3.14
CA THR A 85 12.59 8.06 4.52
C THR A 85 11.14 8.57 4.58
N VAL A 86 10.45 8.22 5.66
CA VAL A 86 9.17 8.83 6.02
C VAL A 86 9.40 10.30 6.39
N GLU A 87 8.69 11.22 5.75
CA GLU A 87 8.82 12.65 6.01
C GLU A 87 7.83 13.13 7.06
N ARG A 88 6.55 12.78 6.92
CA ARG A 88 5.48 13.09 7.88
C ARG A 88 4.48 11.96 7.97
N VAL A 89 3.83 11.86 9.12
CA VAL A 89 2.72 10.92 9.38
C VAL A 89 1.52 11.71 9.87
N ASN A 90 0.34 11.43 9.29
CA ASN A 90 -0.89 12.11 9.64
C ASN A 90 -2.12 11.20 9.42
N ASN A 91 -2.77 10.78 10.50
CA ASN A 91 -4.03 10.02 10.46
C ASN A 91 -4.07 8.84 9.48
N GLY A 92 -3.09 7.96 9.57
CA GLY A 92 -3.02 6.79 8.71
C GLY A 92 -2.50 7.09 7.30
N TRP A 93 -1.90 8.25 7.08
CA TRP A 93 -1.32 8.69 5.83
C TRP A 93 0.07 9.27 6.08
N PHE A 94 0.98 9.10 5.15
CA PHE A 94 2.34 9.60 5.30
C PHE A 94 2.94 10.03 3.96
N THR A 95 3.85 10.98 4.05
CA THR A 95 4.67 11.44 2.93
C THR A 95 6.09 10.90 3.03
N MET A 96 6.75 10.81 1.90
CA MET A 96 8.09 10.24 1.77
C MET A 96 9.02 11.22 1.06
N ASN A 97 10.30 11.17 1.42
CA ASN A 97 11.34 12.02 0.78
C ASN A 97 12.69 11.29 0.71
N ASN A 98 13.74 12.06 0.44
CA ASN A 98 15.14 11.59 0.45
C ASN A 98 15.43 10.44 -0.54
N GLY A 99 14.79 10.46 -1.71
CA GLY A 99 15.13 9.53 -2.79
C GLY A 99 13.97 8.67 -3.27
N VAL A 100 12.82 8.68 -2.60
CA VAL A 100 11.63 7.98 -3.11
C VAL A 100 11.13 8.67 -4.37
N VAL A 101 10.99 7.89 -5.43
CA VAL A 101 10.49 8.31 -6.74
C VAL A 101 9.14 7.67 -6.98
N SER A 102 8.25 8.38 -7.63
CA SER A 102 6.95 7.86 -8.05
C SER A 102 6.55 8.41 -9.40
N GLU A 103 5.88 7.59 -10.17
CA GLU A 103 5.36 7.89 -11.49
C GLU A 103 3.86 7.59 -11.56
N LYS A 104 3.18 8.21 -12.52
CA LYS A 104 1.78 7.89 -12.78
C LYS A 104 1.65 6.41 -13.17
N GLY A 105 0.83 5.67 -12.44
CA GLY A 105 0.65 4.23 -12.60
C GLY A 105 1.24 3.39 -11.47
N ASP A 106 2.01 4.01 -10.55
CA ASP A 106 2.56 3.32 -9.38
C ASP A 106 1.56 3.17 -8.23
N SER A 107 0.39 3.81 -8.33
CA SER A 107 -0.67 3.76 -7.30
C SER A 107 -1.04 2.31 -6.94
N GLY A 108 -1.16 2.04 -5.63
CA GLY A 108 -1.36 0.70 -5.08
C GLY A 108 -0.07 -0.09 -4.87
N GLY A 109 1.07 0.40 -5.33
CA GLY A 109 2.37 -0.24 -5.10
C GLY A 109 2.76 -0.26 -3.62
N PRO A 110 3.49 -1.30 -3.17
CA PRO A 110 3.85 -1.44 -1.77
C PRO A 110 4.90 -0.42 -1.33
N VAL A 111 4.73 0.07 -0.09
CA VAL A 111 5.76 0.78 0.65
C VAL A 111 6.17 -0.10 1.84
N TYR A 112 7.45 -0.29 2.03
CA TYR A 112 7.97 -1.28 2.97
C TYR A 112 9.30 -0.85 3.60
N THR A 113 9.59 -1.43 4.75
CA THR A 113 10.90 -1.34 5.39
C THR A 113 11.66 -2.63 5.16
N PRO A 114 12.84 -2.60 4.50
CA PRO A 114 13.69 -3.78 4.37
C PRO A 114 14.19 -4.26 5.73
N THR A 115 14.28 -5.57 5.88
CA THR A 115 14.80 -6.20 7.10
C THR A 115 16.12 -6.92 6.81
N SER A 116 16.90 -7.19 7.87
CA SER A 116 18.21 -7.83 7.77
C SER A 116 18.16 -9.29 7.32
N ASN A 117 16.99 -9.95 7.40
CA ASN A 117 16.80 -11.35 7.01
C ASN A 117 16.35 -11.56 5.56
N GLY A 118 16.39 -10.51 4.72
CA GLY A 118 15.98 -10.58 3.33
C GLY A 118 14.48 -10.44 3.08
N ASN A 119 13.67 -10.19 4.12
CA ASN A 119 12.25 -9.84 4.00
C ASN A 119 12.06 -8.32 3.88
N ALA A 120 10.85 -7.92 3.61
CA ALA A 120 10.40 -6.54 3.63
C ALA A 120 9.07 -6.45 4.40
N VAL A 121 9.03 -5.61 5.43
CA VAL A 121 7.79 -5.40 6.20
C VAL A 121 6.98 -4.33 5.53
N ILE A 122 5.78 -4.68 5.06
CA ILE A 122 4.87 -3.70 4.45
C ILE A 122 4.37 -2.72 5.50
N ILE A 123 4.46 -1.43 5.18
CA ILE A 123 4.00 -0.34 6.03
C ILE A 123 2.96 0.55 5.35
N GLY A 124 2.79 0.47 4.06
CA GLY A 124 1.79 1.26 3.34
C GLY A 124 1.59 0.85 1.89
N LEU A 125 0.62 1.51 1.27
CA LEU A 125 0.33 1.45 -0.15
C LEU A 125 0.47 2.86 -0.74
N PHE A 126 1.25 2.97 -1.81
CA PHE A 126 1.42 4.24 -2.51
C PHE A 126 0.06 4.73 -3.05
N ASN A 127 -0.24 5.99 -2.80
CA ASN A 127 -1.51 6.59 -3.17
C ASN A 127 -1.32 7.65 -4.27
N CYS A 128 -0.60 8.71 -3.96
CA CYS A 128 -0.51 9.87 -4.82
C CYS A 128 0.74 10.70 -4.53
N THR A 129 0.81 11.86 -5.16
CA THR A 129 1.77 12.90 -4.80
C THR A 129 1.05 14.00 -4.02
N TRP A 130 1.59 14.37 -2.87
CA TRP A 130 1.11 15.48 -2.06
C TRP A 130 2.08 16.66 -2.14
N GLY A 131 1.66 17.72 -2.78
CA GLY A 131 2.60 18.75 -3.21
C GLY A 131 3.61 18.16 -4.20
N GLN A 132 4.86 18.05 -3.78
CA GLN A 132 5.93 17.40 -4.57
C GLN A 132 6.44 16.09 -3.95
N LEU A 133 5.79 15.62 -2.89
CA LEU A 133 6.23 14.45 -2.15
C LEU A 133 5.35 13.24 -2.48
N PRO A 134 5.95 12.06 -2.73
CA PRO A 134 5.20 10.82 -2.76
C PRO A 134 4.47 10.59 -1.44
N ALA A 135 3.24 10.11 -1.52
CA ALA A 135 2.39 9.85 -0.36
C ALA A 135 1.78 8.45 -0.40
N ALA A 136 1.56 7.89 0.77
CA ALA A 136 1.02 6.55 0.94
C ALA A 136 0.03 6.48 2.09
N VAL A 137 -0.92 5.54 2.02
CA VAL A 137 -1.77 5.18 3.14
C VAL A 137 -1.11 4.10 3.98
N SER A 138 -1.23 4.20 5.30
CA SER A 138 -0.69 3.23 6.25
C SER A 138 -1.34 1.85 6.07
N TRP A 139 -0.54 0.80 6.03
CA TRP A 139 -1.03 -0.57 5.96
C TRP A 139 -1.93 -0.94 7.15
N GLN A 140 -1.52 -0.58 8.37
CA GLN A 140 -2.30 -0.85 9.58
C GLN A 140 -3.63 -0.11 9.59
N ALA A 141 -3.63 1.19 9.30
CA ALA A 141 -4.84 2.00 9.26
C ALA A 141 -5.79 1.55 8.14
N THR A 142 -5.25 1.23 6.96
CA THR A 142 -6.03 0.69 5.84
C THR A 142 -6.65 -0.66 6.21
N GLY A 143 -5.89 -1.57 6.82
CA GLY A 143 -6.39 -2.87 7.24
C GLY A 143 -7.51 -2.76 8.28
N GLN A 144 -7.41 -1.83 9.23
CA GLN A 144 -8.48 -1.54 10.17
C GLN A 144 -9.72 -1.00 9.46
N GLN A 145 -9.55 -0.05 8.55
CA GLN A 145 -10.66 0.54 7.80
C GLN A 145 -11.38 -0.52 6.94
N VAL A 146 -10.64 -1.39 6.28
CA VAL A 146 -11.22 -2.49 5.50
C VAL A 146 -12.07 -3.41 6.38
N ARG A 147 -11.62 -3.73 7.60
CA ARG A 147 -12.41 -4.52 8.57
C ARG A 147 -13.69 -3.80 9.00
N GLU A 148 -13.59 -2.49 9.30
CA GLU A 148 -14.74 -1.66 9.69
C GLU A 148 -15.77 -1.53 8.56
N ASP A 149 -15.33 -1.45 7.32
CA ASP A 149 -16.21 -1.39 6.14
C ASP A 149 -16.86 -2.76 5.81
N GLY A 150 -16.65 -3.78 6.65
CA GLY A 150 -17.21 -5.11 6.48
C GLY A 150 -16.57 -5.92 5.34
N GLY A 151 -15.38 -5.49 4.92
CA GLY A 151 -14.63 -6.13 3.86
C GLY A 151 -14.01 -7.47 4.28
N ILE A 152 -13.48 -8.20 3.27
CA ILE A 152 -12.77 -9.48 3.44
C ILE A 152 -11.31 -9.23 3.86
N ALA A 153 -11.06 -8.18 4.65
CA ALA A 153 -9.73 -7.76 5.08
C ALA A 153 -8.95 -8.88 5.80
N GLY A 154 -9.67 -9.73 6.52
CA GLY A 154 -9.06 -10.91 7.13
C GLY A 154 -8.39 -11.84 6.13
N ALA A 155 -8.91 -11.94 4.91
CA ALA A 155 -8.32 -12.77 3.86
C ALA A 155 -7.05 -12.15 3.25
N VAL A 156 -7.03 -10.83 3.06
CA VAL A 156 -5.86 -10.12 2.51
C VAL A 156 -4.71 -10.09 3.52
N VAL A 157 -5.01 -9.82 4.79
CA VAL A 157 -4.01 -9.80 5.86
C VAL A 157 -3.49 -11.22 6.14
N ASN A 158 -4.34 -12.23 6.06
CA ASN A 158 -3.94 -13.62 6.26
C ASN A 158 -3.15 -14.21 5.09
N ALA A 159 -3.43 -13.81 3.86
CA ALA A 159 -2.63 -14.24 2.71
C ALA A 159 -1.17 -13.73 2.78
N ALA A 160 -0.97 -12.54 3.35
CA ALA A 160 0.37 -12.00 3.59
C ALA A 160 1.07 -12.63 4.81
N ALA A 161 0.32 -13.23 5.75
CA ALA A 161 0.85 -13.84 6.97
C ALA A 161 1.15 -15.35 6.85
N THR A 162 0.66 -16.01 5.80
CA THR A 162 0.74 -17.47 5.64
C THR A 162 1.80 -17.98 4.65
N ASN A 163 2.61 -17.07 4.09
CA ASN A 163 3.71 -17.46 3.17
C ASN A 163 5.07 -17.17 3.78
#